data_9d74a662497c18726e83766f6477e5b4
#
_entry.id   9d74a662497c18726e83766f6477e5b4
#
_cell.length_a   1.000
_cell.length_b   1.000
_cell.length_c   1.000
_cell.angle_alpha   90.00
_cell.angle_beta   90.00
_cell.angle_gamma   90.00
#
_symmetry.space_group_name_H-M   'P 1'
#
loop_
_entity.id
_entity.type
_entity.pdbx_description
1 polymer ?
#
loop_
_entity_poly.entity_id
_entity_poly.type
_entity_poly.pdbx_seq_one_letter_code
_entity_poly.pdbx_strand_id
1 'polypeptide(L)'
;IEEAATLSGNLKGMLTPLFAFIAICMALTAISEFGPNQWVGLILSKSGAEPTLILALTAGLMAVARFFGGDMVKRFDQTGVLLGSAILATIGIYLFSTQTGAMAYVAAIIFALGIAYFWPNMIGLAATKTPKTGALGMSIIGAIGMFSTSIFQPIIGGWIDSDRAAASAQGFTGDELELVSGQET
;
A
#
# COMPACT_ATOMS: atom_id res chain seq x y z
N ILE A 1 -21.74 -17.96 26.12
CA ILE A 1 -20.41 -18.38 26.58
C ILE A 1 -19.66 -18.68 25.30
N GLU A 2 -18.84 -17.72 24.81
CA GLU A 2 -17.94 -17.96 23.70
C GLU A 2 -17.01 -19.12 24.08
N GLU A 3 -17.02 -20.18 23.29
CA GLU A 3 -16.04 -21.24 23.38
C GLU A 3 -14.66 -20.59 23.33
N ALA A 4 -13.88 -20.78 24.38
CA ALA A 4 -12.51 -20.29 24.43
C ALA A 4 -11.79 -20.71 23.14
N ALA A 5 -11.33 -19.73 22.36
CA ALA A 5 -10.72 -19.97 21.07
C ALA A 5 -9.51 -20.92 21.25
N THR A 6 -9.69 -22.19 20.90
CA THR A 6 -8.62 -23.17 20.97
C THR A 6 -7.66 -22.94 19.81
N LEU A 7 -6.36 -23.11 20.04
CA LEU A 7 -5.33 -22.96 19.00
C LEU A 7 -5.67 -23.83 17.76
N SER A 8 -6.15 -25.05 17.99
CA SER A 8 -6.59 -25.96 16.91
C SER A 8 -7.79 -25.41 16.12
N GLY A 9 -8.75 -24.77 16.79
CA GLY A 9 -9.91 -24.13 16.15
C GLY A 9 -9.49 -22.94 15.30
N ASN A 10 -8.59 -22.10 15.81
CA ASN A 10 -8.05 -20.95 15.09
C ASN A 10 -7.29 -21.38 13.83
N LEU A 11 -6.42 -22.39 13.93
CA LEU A 11 -5.68 -22.93 12.79
C LEU A 11 -6.62 -23.52 11.72
N LYS A 12 -7.67 -24.26 12.11
CA LYS A 12 -8.68 -24.73 11.15
C LYS A 12 -9.42 -23.61 10.46
N GLY A 13 -9.71 -22.52 11.18
CA GLY A 13 -10.33 -21.31 10.61
C GLY A 13 -9.47 -20.64 9.54
N MET A 14 -8.14 -20.71 9.68
CA MET A 14 -7.19 -20.15 8.71
C MET A 14 -7.07 -20.98 7.42
N LEU A 15 -7.40 -22.26 7.45
CA LEU A 15 -7.38 -23.13 6.27
C LEU A 15 -8.61 -22.92 5.37
N THR A 16 -9.41 -21.90 5.62
CA THR A 16 -10.56 -21.58 4.78
C THR A 16 -10.14 -20.78 3.53
N PRO A 17 -10.77 -21.03 2.37
CA PRO A 17 -10.46 -20.27 1.15
C PRO A 17 -10.72 -18.77 1.32
N LEU A 18 -11.68 -18.39 2.17
CA LEU A 18 -11.95 -16.99 2.48
C LEU A 18 -10.79 -16.33 3.21
N PHE A 19 -10.17 -17.00 4.19
CA PHE A 19 -9.01 -16.48 4.89
C PHE A 19 -7.81 -16.35 3.94
N ALA A 20 -7.57 -17.33 3.08
CA ALA A 20 -6.52 -17.27 2.06
C ALA A 20 -6.73 -16.09 1.09
N PHE A 21 -7.98 -15.84 0.66
CA PHE A 21 -8.31 -14.70 -0.17
C PHE A 21 -8.02 -13.37 0.54
N ILE A 22 -8.45 -13.22 1.80
CA ILE A 22 -8.16 -12.02 2.61
C ILE A 22 -6.64 -11.84 2.78
N ALA A 23 -5.89 -12.92 2.99
CA ALA A 23 -4.43 -12.89 3.10
C ALA A 23 -3.75 -12.38 1.81
N ILE A 24 -4.21 -12.84 0.65
CA ILE A 24 -3.72 -12.36 -0.65
C ILE A 24 -4.07 -10.87 -0.82
N CYS A 25 -5.30 -10.47 -0.53
CA CYS A 25 -5.70 -9.06 -0.58
C CYS A 25 -4.85 -8.20 0.36
N MET A 26 -4.54 -8.69 1.57
CA MET A 26 -3.66 -7.98 2.51
C MET A 26 -2.25 -7.81 1.95
N ALA A 27 -1.68 -8.86 1.34
CA ALA A 27 -0.37 -8.78 0.69
C ALA A 27 -0.35 -7.71 -0.40
N LEU A 28 -1.35 -7.72 -1.29
CA LEU A 28 -1.45 -6.76 -2.38
C LEU A 28 -1.65 -5.32 -1.90
N THR A 29 -2.52 -5.10 -0.90
CA THR A 29 -2.74 -3.75 -0.34
C THR A 29 -1.51 -3.23 0.39
N ALA A 30 -0.78 -4.09 1.12
CA ALA A 30 0.46 -3.71 1.79
C ALA A 30 1.56 -3.32 0.78
N ILE A 31 1.73 -4.08 -0.30
CA ILE A 31 2.67 -3.75 -1.38
C ILE A 31 2.29 -2.42 -2.02
N SER A 32 1.00 -2.19 -2.29
CA SER A 32 0.50 -0.96 -2.91
C SER A 32 0.64 0.27 -2.01
N GLU A 33 0.60 0.10 -0.68
CA GLU A 33 0.79 1.18 0.30
C GLU A 33 2.28 1.50 0.47
N PHE A 34 3.10 0.49 0.76
CA PHE A 34 4.51 0.68 1.12
C PHE A 34 5.44 0.80 -0.09
N GLY A 35 5.11 0.18 -1.23
CA GLY A 35 5.90 0.27 -2.45
C GLY A 35 6.15 1.71 -2.87
N PRO A 36 5.12 2.47 -3.27
CA PRO A 36 5.29 3.85 -3.70
C PRO A 36 5.86 4.76 -2.61
N ASN A 37 5.45 4.58 -1.34
CA ASN A 37 5.97 5.39 -0.23
C ASN A 37 7.48 5.25 -0.03
N GLN A 38 8.04 4.06 -0.23
CA GLN A 38 9.47 3.81 -0.09
C GLN A 38 10.27 4.50 -1.21
N TRP A 39 9.72 4.53 -2.42
CA TRP A 39 10.40 5.04 -3.61
C TRP A 39 10.02 6.47 -3.98
N VAL A 40 9.05 7.07 -3.27
CA VAL A 40 8.57 8.43 -3.53
C VAL A 40 9.69 9.46 -3.56
N GLY A 41 10.68 9.32 -2.67
CA GLY A 41 11.85 10.20 -2.64
C GLY A 41 12.67 10.15 -3.93
N LEU A 42 12.86 8.95 -4.49
CA LEU A 42 13.59 8.77 -5.74
C LEU A 42 12.77 9.24 -6.96
N ILE A 43 11.48 8.90 -7.00
CA ILE A 43 10.59 9.24 -8.11
C ILE A 43 10.38 10.76 -8.20
N LEU A 44 10.24 11.44 -7.06
CA LEU A 44 9.87 12.85 -7.01
C LEU A 44 11.05 13.82 -6.83
N SER A 45 12.26 13.32 -6.56
CA SER A 45 13.47 14.17 -6.47
C SER A 45 13.69 15.05 -7.72
N LYS A 46 13.16 14.61 -8.86
CA LYS A 46 13.29 15.27 -10.17
C LYS A 46 12.11 16.09 -10.60
N SER A 47 10.96 15.87 -9.96
CA SER A 47 9.75 16.62 -10.27
C SER A 47 9.76 18.06 -9.73
N GLY A 48 10.83 18.46 -9.01
CA GLY A 48 10.91 19.74 -8.32
C GLY A 48 10.05 19.80 -7.04
N ALA A 49 9.47 18.69 -6.61
CA ALA A 49 8.76 18.58 -5.37
C ALA A 49 9.70 18.08 -4.25
N GLU A 50 9.56 18.62 -3.04
CA GLU A 50 10.36 18.21 -1.89
C GLU A 50 9.89 16.84 -1.36
N PRO A 51 10.69 15.75 -1.49
CA PRO A 51 10.26 14.40 -1.12
C PRO A 51 9.85 14.27 0.35
N THR A 52 10.57 14.94 1.26
CA THR A 52 10.28 14.91 2.70
C THR A 52 8.93 15.54 3.00
N LEU A 53 8.59 16.62 2.30
CA LEU A 53 7.31 17.29 2.46
C LEU A 53 6.16 16.42 1.95
N ILE A 54 6.35 15.69 0.85
CA ILE A 54 5.36 14.74 0.33
C ILE A 54 5.13 13.58 1.30
N LEU A 55 6.20 13.02 1.86
CA LEU A 55 6.08 11.97 2.89
C LEU A 55 5.35 12.47 4.14
N ALA A 56 5.68 13.67 4.60
CA ALA A 56 5.01 14.29 5.75
C ALA A 56 3.53 14.57 5.45
N LEU A 57 3.21 15.06 4.27
CA LEU A 57 1.84 15.30 3.80
C LEU A 57 1.05 13.99 3.74
N THR A 58 1.62 12.95 3.14
CA THR A 58 0.99 11.62 3.03
C THR A 58 0.72 11.04 4.42
N ALA A 59 1.71 11.03 5.30
CA ALA A 59 1.55 10.51 6.67
C ALA A 59 0.52 11.30 7.47
N GLY A 60 0.54 12.63 7.38
CA GLY A 60 -0.42 13.52 8.05
C GLY A 60 -1.85 13.29 7.56
N LEU A 61 -2.06 13.22 6.26
CA LEU A 61 -3.38 12.94 5.67
C LEU A 61 -3.89 11.55 6.03
N MET A 62 -3.02 10.53 6.04
CA MET A 62 -3.39 9.19 6.49
C MET A 62 -3.84 9.20 7.95
N ALA A 63 -3.14 9.92 8.83
CA ALA A 63 -3.52 10.03 10.24
C ALA A 63 -4.90 10.68 10.40
N VAL A 64 -5.14 11.81 9.70
CA VAL A 64 -6.44 12.50 9.70
C VAL A 64 -7.55 11.63 9.13
N ALA A 65 -7.30 10.97 7.98
CA ALA A 65 -8.30 10.09 7.36
C ALA A 65 -8.67 8.91 8.27
N ARG A 66 -7.69 8.29 8.93
CA ARG A 66 -7.90 7.17 9.86
C ARG A 66 -8.75 7.56 11.07
N PHE A 67 -8.68 8.81 11.50
CA PHE A 67 -9.56 9.31 12.57
C PHE A 67 -11.05 9.18 12.21
N PHE A 68 -11.40 9.42 10.95
CA PHE A 68 -12.76 9.28 10.44
C PHE A 68 -13.11 7.86 9.95
N GLY A 69 -12.20 6.90 10.07
CA GLY A 69 -12.35 5.55 9.52
C GLY A 69 -13.57 4.80 10.05
N GLY A 70 -13.91 4.97 11.34
CA GLY A 70 -15.09 4.35 11.95
C GLY A 70 -16.40 4.80 11.30
N ASP A 71 -16.53 6.07 10.97
CA ASP A 71 -17.74 6.62 10.34
C ASP A 71 -17.83 6.20 8.85
N MET A 72 -16.68 6.10 8.18
CA MET A 72 -16.61 5.58 6.82
C MET A 72 -17.08 4.13 6.74
N VAL A 73 -16.63 3.27 7.66
CA VAL A 73 -17.04 1.86 7.71
C VAL A 73 -18.52 1.70 8.06
N LYS A 74 -19.06 2.53 8.95
CA LYS A 74 -20.51 2.53 9.25
C LYS A 74 -21.37 2.88 8.04
N ARG A 75 -20.86 3.76 7.15
CA ARG A 75 -21.62 4.29 6.01
C ARG A 75 -21.51 3.42 4.76
N PHE A 76 -20.33 2.84 4.49
CA PHE A 76 -20.01 2.17 3.22
C PHE A 76 -19.68 0.68 3.37
N ASP A 77 -19.70 0.12 4.61
CA ASP A 77 -19.18 -1.19 4.95
C ASP A 77 -17.67 -1.31 4.68
N GLN A 78 -17.02 -2.29 5.29
CA GLN A 78 -15.58 -2.51 5.14
C GLN A 78 -15.17 -2.78 3.69
N THR A 79 -15.95 -3.58 2.98
CA THR A 79 -15.69 -3.92 1.57
C THR A 79 -15.83 -2.71 0.65
N GLY A 80 -16.85 -1.88 0.88
CA GLY A 80 -17.05 -0.65 0.11
C GLY A 80 -15.94 0.37 0.33
N VAL A 81 -15.47 0.53 1.57
CA VAL A 81 -14.33 1.40 1.88
C VAL A 81 -13.06 0.88 1.21
N LEU A 82 -12.79 -0.44 1.24
CA LEU A 82 -11.62 -1.04 0.57
C LEU A 82 -11.67 -0.85 -0.95
N LEU A 83 -12.85 -0.99 -1.57
CA LEU A 83 -13.01 -0.75 -3.00
C LEU A 83 -12.74 0.71 -3.36
N GLY A 84 -13.34 1.65 -2.63
CA GLY A 84 -13.09 3.08 -2.84
C GLY A 84 -11.62 3.45 -2.64
N SER A 85 -10.99 2.88 -1.62
CA SER A 85 -9.56 3.03 -1.34
C SER A 85 -8.69 2.50 -2.49
N ALA A 86 -9.01 1.34 -3.03
CA ALA A 86 -8.27 0.75 -4.15
C ALA A 86 -8.37 1.62 -5.41
N ILE A 87 -9.54 2.16 -5.72
CA ILE A 87 -9.75 3.08 -6.85
C ILE A 87 -8.92 4.36 -6.66
N LEU A 88 -9.00 4.99 -5.48
CA LEU A 88 -8.25 6.21 -5.19
C LEU A 88 -6.73 5.97 -5.20
N ALA A 89 -6.26 4.85 -4.64
CA ALA A 89 -4.84 4.50 -4.65
C ALA A 89 -4.35 4.29 -6.08
N THR A 90 -5.12 3.61 -6.94
CA THR A 90 -4.78 3.40 -8.36
C THR A 90 -4.67 4.73 -9.10
N ILE A 91 -5.63 5.64 -8.90
CA ILE A 91 -5.59 6.99 -9.49
C ILE A 91 -4.36 7.75 -8.98
N GLY A 92 -4.08 7.67 -7.67
CA GLY A 92 -2.92 8.34 -7.06
C GLY A 92 -1.59 7.84 -7.64
N ILE A 93 -1.40 6.52 -7.77
CA ILE A 93 -0.19 5.93 -8.37
C ILE A 93 -0.06 6.33 -9.85
N TYR A 94 -1.15 6.30 -10.60
CA TYR A 94 -1.16 6.74 -11.99
C TYR A 94 -0.75 8.22 -12.13
N LEU A 95 -1.26 9.08 -11.25
CA LEU A 95 -0.86 10.49 -11.24
C LEU A 95 0.61 10.67 -10.85
N PHE A 96 1.14 9.87 -9.93
CA PHE A 96 2.58 9.90 -9.62
C PHE A 96 3.47 9.57 -10.82
N SER A 97 3.03 8.68 -11.70
CA SER A 97 3.78 8.30 -12.90
C SER A 97 3.72 9.33 -14.02
N THR A 98 2.73 10.24 -14.00
CA THR A 98 2.47 11.16 -15.13
C THR A 98 2.65 12.62 -14.77
N GLN A 99 2.60 13.00 -13.49
CA GLN A 99 2.58 14.40 -13.06
C GLN A 99 3.89 14.80 -12.38
N THR A 100 4.30 16.05 -12.61
CA THR A 100 5.49 16.65 -12.03
C THR A 100 5.18 18.01 -11.38
N GLY A 101 6.12 18.56 -10.62
CA GLY A 101 5.97 19.86 -9.96
C GLY A 101 4.85 19.89 -8.93
N ALA A 102 4.03 20.94 -8.95
CA ALA A 102 2.94 21.14 -8.00
C ALA A 102 1.85 20.03 -8.06
N MET A 103 1.67 19.39 -9.23
CA MET A 103 0.69 18.31 -9.40
C MET A 103 1.11 17.02 -8.68
N ALA A 104 2.39 16.83 -8.38
CA ALA A 104 2.86 15.72 -7.55
C ALA A 104 2.28 15.76 -6.13
N TYR A 105 2.05 16.96 -5.55
CA TYR A 105 1.38 17.09 -4.26
C TYR A 105 -0.10 16.70 -4.33
N VAL A 106 -0.78 17.00 -5.44
CA VAL A 106 -2.17 16.56 -5.66
C VAL A 106 -2.23 15.04 -5.78
N ALA A 107 -1.30 14.43 -6.51
CA ALA A 107 -1.16 12.98 -6.59
C ALA A 107 -0.94 12.35 -5.20
N ALA A 108 -0.07 12.96 -4.38
CA ALA A 108 0.20 12.53 -3.01
C ALA A 108 -1.07 12.57 -2.12
N ILE A 109 -1.88 13.62 -2.23
CA ILE A 109 -3.14 13.74 -1.49
C ILE A 109 -4.11 12.61 -1.87
N ILE A 110 -4.32 12.38 -3.17
CA ILE A 110 -5.22 11.34 -3.68
C ILE A 110 -4.73 9.96 -3.25
N PHE A 111 -3.43 9.71 -3.40
CA PHE A 111 -2.80 8.45 -2.99
C PHE A 111 -2.93 8.21 -1.49
N ALA A 112 -2.61 9.22 -0.66
CA ALA A 112 -2.71 9.13 0.80
C ALA A 112 -4.12 8.78 1.28
N LEU A 113 -5.14 9.41 0.70
CA LEU A 113 -6.54 9.10 0.99
C LEU A 113 -6.92 7.68 0.54
N GLY A 114 -6.37 7.23 -0.57
CA GLY A 114 -6.58 5.88 -1.08
C GLY A 114 -6.01 4.81 -0.16
N ILE A 115 -4.76 4.95 0.28
CA ILE A 115 -4.10 3.93 1.12
C ILE A 115 -4.45 4.00 2.60
N ALA A 116 -5.01 5.13 3.08
CA ALA A 116 -5.26 5.38 4.50
C ALA A 116 -6.05 4.26 5.20
N TYR A 117 -6.98 3.65 4.49
CA TYR A 117 -7.90 2.65 5.03
C TYR A 117 -7.51 1.19 4.72
N PHE A 118 -6.46 0.92 3.95
CA PHE A 118 -6.07 -0.43 3.60
C PHE A 118 -5.80 -1.29 4.82
N TRP A 119 -4.83 -0.90 5.62
CA TRP A 119 -4.39 -1.69 6.76
C TRP A 119 -5.49 -1.90 7.81
N PRO A 120 -6.13 -0.85 8.36
CA PRO A 120 -7.15 -1.03 9.39
C PRO A 120 -8.36 -1.82 8.90
N ASN A 121 -8.81 -1.61 7.65
CA ASN A 121 -9.95 -2.34 7.12
C ASN A 121 -9.64 -3.78 6.75
N MET A 122 -8.43 -4.11 6.30
CA MET A 122 -8.06 -5.49 6.03
C MET A 122 -8.00 -6.33 7.32
N ILE A 123 -7.46 -5.78 8.41
CA ILE A 123 -7.50 -6.44 9.72
C ILE A 123 -8.94 -6.54 10.22
N GLY A 124 -9.73 -5.49 10.09
CA GLY A 124 -11.15 -5.47 10.46
C GLY A 124 -11.96 -6.48 9.66
N LEU A 125 -11.70 -6.62 8.36
CA LEU A 125 -12.34 -7.60 7.49
C LEU A 125 -12.01 -9.04 7.92
N ALA A 126 -10.76 -9.32 8.26
CA ALA A 126 -10.35 -10.62 8.80
C ALA A 126 -11.10 -10.92 10.13
N ALA A 127 -11.16 -9.94 11.03
CA ALA A 127 -11.88 -10.10 12.30
C ALA A 127 -13.38 -10.39 12.12
N THR A 128 -14.03 -9.71 11.17
CA THR A 128 -15.49 -9.83 10.96
C THR A 128 -15.89 -11.02 10.09
N LYS A 129 -15.13 -11.32 9.04
CA LYS A 129 -15.46 -12.39 8.08
C LYS A 129 -14.88 -13.75 8.45
N THR A 130 -13.82 -13.78 9.26
CA THR A 130 -13.20 -15.02 9.75
C THR A 130 -13.08 -15.07 11.28
N PRO A 131 -14.18 -14.88 12.04
CA PRO A 131 -14.11 -14.74 13.51
C PRO A 131 -13.52 -15.97 14.21
N LYS A 132 -13.63 -17.14 13.60
CA LYS A 132 -13.06 -18.40 14.14
C LYS A 132 -11.52 -18.40 14.23
N THR A 133 -10.85 -17.49 13.52
CA THR A 133 -9.38 -17.38 13.55
C THR A 133 -8.88 -16.58 14.76
N GLY A 134 -9.76 -15.81 15.40
CA GLY A 134 -9.47 -15.02 16.59
C GLY A 134 -8.33 -14.02 16.42
N ALA A 135 -7.68 -13.66 17.51
CA ALA A 135 -6.54 -12.75 17.52
C ALA A 135 -5.35 -13.31 16.72
N LEU A 136 -5.18 -14.63 16.68
CA LEU A 136 -4.12 -15.27 15.91
C LEU A 136 -4.27 -15.01 14.41
N GLY A 137 -5.49 -15.09 13.87
CA GLY A 137 -5.75 -14.78 12.46
C GLY A 137 -5.44 -13.35 12.09
N MET A 138 -5.85 -12.39 12.94
CA MET A 138 -5.53 -10.97 12.73
C MET A 138 -4.02 -10.70 12.74
N SER A 139 -3.29 -11.33 13.66
CA SER A 139 -1.82 -11.21 13.74
C SER A 139 -1.14 -11.78 12.51
N ILE A 140 -1.61 -12.93 12.00
CA ILE A 140 -1.07 -13.56 10.79
C ILE A 140 -1.36 -12.70 9.55
N ILE A 141 -2.56 -12.13 9.43
CA ILE A 141 -2.88 -11.20 8.34
C ILE A 141 -1.92 -9.99 8.36
N GLY A 142 -1.69 -9.39 9.54
CA GLY A 142 -0.71 -8.31 9.69
C GLY A 142 0.71 -8.74 9.32
N ALA A 143 1.13 -9.93 9.77
CA ALA A 143 2.44 -10.49 9.43
C ALA A 143 2.60 -10.73 7.91
N ILE A 144 1.58 -11.25 7.23
CA ILE A 144 1.57 -11.46 5.78
C ILE A 144 1.76 -10.12 5.05
N GLY A 145 1.08 -9.05 5.49
CA GLY A 145 1.27 -7.72 4.93
C GLY A 145 2.73 -7.24 5.01
N MET A 146 3.36 -7.34 6.18
CA MET A 146 4.76 -6.94 6.36
C MET A 146 5.73 -7.85 5.60
N PHE A 147 5.50 -9.16 5.60
CA PHE A 147 6.32 -10.11 4.86
C PHE A 147 6.28 -9.89 3.35
N SER A 148 5.08 -9.68 2.80
CA SER A 148 4.92 -9.40 1.36
C SER A 148 5.67 -8.14 0.95
N THR A 149 5.59 -7.08 1.75
CA THR A 149 6.34 -5.85 1.53
C THR A 149 7.85 -6.10 1.55
N SER A 150 8.35 -6.86 2.55
CA SER A 150 9.78 -7.17 2.68
C SER A 150 10.33 -7.97 1.50
N ILE A 151 9.53 -8.84 0.89
CA ILE A 151 9.91 -9.62 -0.29
C ILE A 151 9.83 -8.75 -1.56
N PHE A 152 8.82 -7.90 -1.66
CA PHE A 152 8.54 -7.16 -2.89
C PHE A 152 9.44 -5.93 -3.08
N GLN A 153 9.88 -5.29 -1.99
CA GLN A 153 10.77 -4.12 -2.06
C GLN A 153 12.09 -4.37 -2.80
N PRO A 154 12.83 -5.46 -2.54
CA PRO A 154 14.02 -5.78 -3.34
C PRO A 154 13.72 -6.05 -4.82
N ILE A 155 12.54 -6.59 -5.13
CA ILE A 155 12.11 -6.84 -6.52
C ILE A 155 11.90 -5.51 -7.25
N ILE A 156 11.20 -4.56 -6.63
CA ILE A 156 11.05 -3.20 -7.18
C ILE A 156 12.42 -2.55 -7.38
N GLY A 157 13.30 -2.64 -6.37
CA GLY A 157 14.67 -2.13 -6.48
C GLY A 157 15.42 -2.72 -7.66
N GLY A 158 15.31 -4.03 -7.88
CA GLY A 158 15.92 -4.72 -9.01
C GLY A 158 15.36 -4.25 -10.37
N TRP A 159 14.08 -3.94 -10.48
CA TRP A 159 13.51 -3.37 -11.70
C TRP A 159 14.09 -1.97 -11.97
N ILE A 160 14.13 -1.09 -10.96
CA ILE A 160 14.72 0.25 -11.08
C ILE A 160 16.19 0.17 -11.49
N ASP A 161 16.96 -0.77 -10.94
CA ASP A 161 18.37 -0.96 -11.30
C ASP A 161 18.52 -1.47 -12.72
N SER A 162 17.62 -2.36 -13.20
CA SER A 162 17.64 -2.85 -14.58
C SER A 162 17.31 -1.75 -15.59
N ASP A 163 16.34 -0.88 -15.26
CA ASP A 163 15.97 0.26 -16.10
C ASP A 163 17.10 1.28 -16.19
N ARG A 164 17.78 1.54 -15.07
CA ARG A 164 19.00 2.37 -15.04
C ARG A 164 20.12 1.78 -15.90
N ALA A 165 20.34 0.48 -15.82
CA ALA A 165 21.35 -0.19 -16.62
C ALA A 165 21.02 -0.13 -18.13
N ALA A 166 19.74 -0.30 -18.49
CA ALA A 166 19.28 -0.18 -19.87
C ALA A 166 19.43 1.26 -20.41
N ALA A 167 19.11 2.28 -19.61
CA ALA A 167 19.31 3.68 -19.96
C ALA A 167 20.80 4.03 -20.13
N SER A 168 21.66 3.54 -19.23
CA SER A 168 23.12 3.66 -19.36
C SER A 168 23.65 3.07 -20.66
N ALA A 169 23.16 1.89 -21.03
CA ALA A 169 23.55 1.22 -22.29
C ALA A 169 23.12 2.01 -23.54
N GLN A 170 22.11 2.85 -23.44
CA GLN A 170 21.65 3.78 -24.50
C GLN A 170 22.46 5.09 -24.55
N GLY A 171 23.44 5.26 -23.67
CA GLY A 171 24.35 6.41 -23.68
C GLY A 171 23.92 7.56 -22.76
N PHE A 172 22.88 7.38 -21.96
CA PHE A 172 22.50 8.34 -20.92
C PHE A 172 23.50 8.30 -19.76
N THR A 173 23.98 9.45 -19.32
CA THR A 173 24.99 9.57 -18.24
C THR A 173 24.57 10.59 -17.18
N GLY A 174 24.94 10.35 -15.93
CA GLY A 174 24.73 11.28 -14.82
C GLY A 174 23.27 11.66 -14.61
N ASP A 175 22.97 12.97 -14.64
CA ASP A 175 21.63 13.51 -14.40
C ASP A 175 20.57 13.05 -15.43
N GLU A 176 20.99 12.73 -16.67
CA GLU A 176 20.11 12.21 -17.71
C GLU A 176 19.62 10.78 -17.39
N LEU A 177 20.50 9.96 -16.85
CA LEU A 177 20.18 8.59 -16.41
C LEU A 177 19.12 8.60 -15.31
N GLU A 178 19.23 9.57 -14.45
CA GLU A 178 18.24 9.80 -13.45
C GLU A 178 16.89 10.25 -14.03
N LEU A 179 16.85 11.09 -15.06
CA LEU A 179 15.62 11.55 -15.71
C LEU A 179 14.87 10.43 -16.43
N VAL A 180 15.57 9.56 -17.15
CA VAL A 180 14.96 8.44 -17.90
C VAL A 180 14.39 7.40 -16.95
N SER A 181 15.12 7.02 -15.92
CA SER A 181 14.65 6.03 -14.93
C SER A 181 13.42 6.49 -14.13
N GLY A 182 13.13 7.78 -14.11
CA GLY A 182 11.94 8.36 -13.47
C GLY A 182 10.74 8.56 -14.41
N GLN A 183 10.93 8.42 -15.74
CA GLN A 183 9.86 8.59 -16.73
C GLN A 183 9.24 7.27 -17.20
N GLU A 184 9.95 6.14 -17.04
CA GLU A 184 9.49 4.83 -17.50
C GLU A 184 8.80 3.99 -16.41
N THR A 185 8.76 4.46 -15.15
CA THR A 185 8.07 3.82 -14.02
C THR A 185 6.80 4.54 -13.65
#